data_48383cb9ababab45b0f90dabe80e934e
#
_entry.id   48383cb9ababab45b0f90dabe80e934e
#
_cell.length_a   1.000
_cell.length_b   1.000
_cell.length_c   1.000
_cell.angle_alpha   90.00
_cell.angle_beta   90.00
_cell.angle_gamma   90.00
#
_symmetry.space_group_name_H-M   'P 1'
#
loop_
_entity.id
_entity.type
_entity.pdbx_description
1 polymer ?
#
loop_
_entity_poly.entity_id
_entity_poly.type
_entity_poly.pdbx_seq_one_letter_code
_entity_poly.pdbx_strand_id
1 'polypeptide(L)'
;MGDFFASELRKAFGPDLHTEKMRIDQPLLESMDLLTGQWEECEIENFHEGSHRGTHFSAANVRLDHVYQRGMPNEGFETCTEMVFKGIVLRCETRIQAPSAINVHARSDISPWGILTDNEAFDRRFCIAAEPEADAFYLLTPQFMEFLTQFEESIEGKLSGFRWERDVFTLALETDYGFAAVASHVDLSDLDAVRSSYIRSLQAMGETLDVLLENIALFKG
;
A
#
# COMPACT_ATOMS: atom_id res chain seq x y z
N MET A 1 -10.65 -0.38 -26.67
CA MET A 1 -10.49 -0.89 -25.31
C MET A 1 -9.97 0.15 -24.33
N GLY A 2 -8.95 0.93 -24.68
CA GLY A 2 -8.41 1.99 -23.81
C GLY A 2 -9.45 2.99 -23.29
N ASP A 3 -10.36 3.43 -24.15
CA ASP A 3 -11.43 4.37 -23.75
C ASP A 3 -12.39 3.80 -22.71
N PHE A 4 -12.65 2.48 -22.73
CA PHE A 4 -13.48 1.82 -21.73
C PHE A 4 -12.83 1.88 -20.34
N PHE A 5 -11.59 1.45 -20.21
CA PHE A 5 -10.88 1.40 -18.93
C PHE A 5 -10.74 2.80 -18.31
N ALA A 6 -10.31 3.78 -19.09
CA ALA A 6 -10.22 5.17 -18.64
C ALA A 6 -11.59 5.77 -18.25
N SER A 7 -12.67 5.38 -18.93
CA SER A 7 -14.02 5.81 -18.59
C SER A 7 -14.49 5.22 -17.26
N GLU A 8 -14.30 3.92 -17.03
CA GLU A 8 -14.72 3.26 -15.78
C GLU A 8 -13.91 3.77 -14.58
N LEU A 9 -12.60 3.98 -14.74
CA LEU A 9 -11.75 4.55 -13.70
C LEU A 9 -12.21 5.96 -13.30
N ARG A 10 -12.49 6.83 -14.29
CA ARG A 10 -13.02 8.18 -14.02
C ARG A 10 -14.41 8.17 -13.38
N LYS A 11 -15.27 7.22 -13.73
CA LYS A 11 -16.57 7.07 -13.08
C LYS A 11 -16.44 6.68 -11.62
N ALA A 12 -15.51 5.78 -11.32
CA ALA A 12 -15.29 5.29 -9.96
C ALA A 12 -14.63 6.35 -9.05
N PHE A 13 -13.60 7.05 -9.55
CA PHE A 13 -12.70 7.86 -8.72
C PHE A 13 -12.47 9.29 -9.21
N GLY A 14 -13.22 9.72 -10.22
CA GLY A 14 -13.07 11.05 -10.79
C GLY A 14 -11.89 11.18 -11.77
N PRO A 15 -11.61 12.41 -12.21
CA PRO A 15 -10.52 12.69 -13.14
C PRO A 15 -9.17 12.45 -12.45
N ASP A 16 -8.16 12.13 -13.25
CA ASP A 16 -6.78 12.02 -12.80
C ASP A 16 -6.20 13.42 -12.51
N LEU A 17 -5.69 13.64 -11.29
CA LEU A 17 -5.39 14.97 -10.76
C LEU A 17 -3.90 15.36 -10.83
N HIS A 18 -2.98 14.43 -10.77
CA HIS A 18 -1.53 14.63 -10.84
C HIS A 18 -0.96 15.73 -9.94
N THR A 19 -0.81 15.45 -8.65
CA THR A 19 -0.12 16.33 -7.71
C THR A 19 1.20 15.71 -7.23
N GLU A 20 2.24 16.53 -7.03
CA GLU A 20 3.52 16.07 -6.48
C GLU A 20 3.36 15.42 -5.09
N LYS A 21 2.40 15.92 -4.29
CA LYS A 21 2.13 15.43 -2.94
C LYS A 21 1.68 13.98 -2.91
N MET A 22 0.91 13.56 -3.91
CA MET A 22 0.28 12.24 -3.97
C MET A 22 1.04 11.26 -4.89
N ARG A 23 2.17 11.68 -5.42
CA ARG A 23 3.00 10.85 -6.30
C ARG A 23 3.47 9.59 -5.60
N ILE A 24 3.45 8.47 -6.32
CA ILE A 24 4.05 7.19 -5.92
C ILE A 24 5.21 6.93 -6.87
N ASP A 25 6.43 6.96 -6.35
CA ASP A 25 7.66 6.74 -7.10
C ASP A 25 8.69 5.98 -6.25
N GLN A 26 9.77 5.57 -6.88
CA GLN A 26 10.84 4.83 -6.21
C GLN A 26 11.43 5.58 -5.00
N PRO A 27 11.76 6.89 -5.07
CA PRO A 27 12.24 7.63 -3.91
C PRO A 27 11.27 7.62 -2.72
N LEU A 28 9.96 7.68 -2.97
CA LEU A 28 8.97 7.53 -1.91
C LEU A 28 9.06 6.14 -1.28
N LEU A 29 9.06 5.09 -2.10
CA LEU A 29 9.10 3.71 -1.61
C LEU A 29 10.36 3.42 -0.80
N GLU A 30 11.51 3.94 -1.22
CA GLU A 30 12.77 3.88 -0.47
C GLU A 30 12.67 4.61 0.89
N SER A 31 12.01 5.77 0.93
CA SER A 31 11.86 6.58 2.14
C SER A 31 10.89 6.02 3.16
N MET A 32 9.98 5.16 2.72
CA MET A 32 8.88 4.68 3.55
C MET A 32 9.29 3.60 4.53
N ASP A 33 10.40 2.91 4.30
CA ASP A 33 10.85 1.77 5.11
C ASP A 33 9.72 0.74 5.44
N LEU A 34 8.64 0.81 4.64
CA LEU A 34 7.45 -0.03 4.81
C LEU A 34 7.69 -1.47 4.40
N LEU A 35 8.68 -1.66 3.57
CA LEU A 35 8.95 -2.91 2.89
C LEU A 35 10.31 -3.39 3.40
N THR A 36 10.26 -4.17 4.48
CA THR A 36 11.44 -4.74 5.10
C THR A 36 12.12 -5.70 4.12
N GLY A 37 13.18 -5.25 3.48
CA GLY A 37 13.98 -6.06 2.58
C GLY A 37 14.85 -5.18 1.67
N GLN A 38 15.96 -5.76 1.20
CA GLN A 38 16.74 -5.15 0.13
C GLN A 38 16.03 -5.46 -1.19
N TRP A 39 15.86 -4.46 -2.01
CA TRP A 39 15.34 -4.60 -3.37
C TRP A 39 16.08 -3.62 -4.28
N GLU A 40 16.32 -4.02 -5.50
CA GLU A 40 17.05 -3.24 -6.51
C GLU A 40 16.17 -2.90 -7.71
N GLU A 41 15.16 -3.72 -7.98
CA GLU A 41 14.23 -3.48 -9.07
C GLU A 41 12.85 -3.07 -8.53
N CYS A 42 12.28 -2.03 -9.14
CA CYS A 42 10.99 -1.46 -8.79
C CYS A 42 10.14 -1.24 -10.05
N GLU A 43 8.97 -1.84 -10.08
CA GLU A 43 7.97 -1.65 -11.13
C GLU A 43 6.72 -0.99 -10.52
N ILE A 44 6.27 0.12 -11.11
CA ILE A 44 5.10 0.87 -10.69
C ILE A 44 4.16 1.00 -11.88
N GLU A 45 2.97 0.45 -11.75
CA GLU A 45 1.97 0.41 -12.81
C GLU A 45 0.61 0.92 -12.34
N ASN A 46 -0.24 1.28 -13.31
CA ASN A 46 -1.62 1.67 -13.09
C ASN A 46 -1.79 2.80 -12.05
N PHE A 47 -0.85 3.73 -12.01
CA PHE A 47 -0.97 4.91 -11.15
C PHE A 47 -2.23 5.71 -11.52
N HIS A 48 -3.00 6.07 -10.51
CA HIS A 48 -4.12 7.00 -10.62
C HIS A 48 -4.23 7.85 -9.37
N GLU A 49 -4.51 9.12 -9.55
CA GLU A 49 -4.79 10.08 -8.50
C GLU A 49 -6.19 10.64 -8.69
N GLY A 50 -7.03 10.52 -7.68
CA GLY A 50 -8.44 10.89 -7.76
C GLY A 50 -9.03 11.23 -6.40
N SER A 51 -10.35 11.10 -6.28
CA SER A 51 -11.06 11.33 -5.02
C SER A 51 -12.13 10.28 -4.78
N HIS A 52 -12.29 9.89 -3.51
CA HIS A 52 -13.34 8.99 -3.06
C HIS A 52 -14.01 9.55 -1.79
N ARG A 53 -15.32 9.70 -1.81
CA ARG A 53 -16.10 10.32 -0.72
C ARG A 53 -15.53 11.65 -0.21
N GLY A 54 -14.98 12.45 -1.12
CA GLY A 54 -14.39 13.75 -0.81
C GLY A 54 -12.98 13.70 -0.22
N THR A 55 -12.39 12.54 -0.09
CA THR A 55 -10.98 12.36 0.27
C THR A 55 -10.15 12.19 -1.00
N HIS A 56 -9.09 12.97 -1.10
CA HIS A 56 -8.11 12.87 -2.17
C HIS A 56 -7.21 11.66 -1.93
N PHE A 57 -6.97 10.85 -2.94
CA PHE A 57 -6.11 9.68 -2.84
C PHE A 57 -5.31 9.44 -4.13
N SER A 58 -4.25 8.66 -4.02
CA SER A 58 -3.58 8.03 -5.16
C SER A 58 -3.31 6.55 -4.87
N ALA A 59 -3.30 5.76 -5.93
CA ALA A 59 -2.98 4.33 -5.85
C ALA A 59 -2.15 3.89 -7.04
N ALA A 60 -1.29 2.89 -6.82
CA ALA A 60 -0.53 2.22 -7.86
C ALA A 60 -0.28 0.77 -7.50
N ASN A 61 -0.13 -0.09 -8.51
CA ASN A 61 0.43 -1.40 -8.35
C ASN A 61 1.94 -1.29 -8.26
N VAL A 62 2.52 -1.95 -7.28
CA VAL A 62 3.96 -1.93 -7.04
C VAL A 62 4.48 -3.35 -6.95
N ARG A 63 5.59 -3.61 -7.64
CA ARG A 63 6.38 -4.82 -7.50
C ARG A 63 7.81 -4.45 -7.18
N LEU A 64 8.39 -5.11 -6.18
CA LEU A 64 9.78 -4.96 -5.77
C LEU A 64 10.47 -6.30 -5.82
N ASP A 65 11.62 -6.34 -6.46
CA ASP A 65 12.41 -7.55 -6.62
C ASP A 65 13.83 -7.31 -6.06
N HIS A 66 14.31 -8.30 -5.30
CA HIS A 66 15.71 -8.40 -4.87
C HIS A 66 16.50 -9.16 -5.89
N VAL A 67 17.59 -8.55 -6.38
CA VAL A 67 18.49 -9.15 -7.38
C VAL A 67 19.82 -9.48 -6.72
N TYR A 68 20.16 -10.74 -6.66
CA TYR A 68 21.40 -11.18 -6.04
C TYR A 68 22.15 -12.20 -6.91
N GLN A 69 23.46 -12.35 -6.67
CA GLN A 69 24.29 -13.32 -7.34
C GLN A 69 24.50 -14.55 -6.47
N ARG A 70 24.20 -15.71 -7.01
CA ARG A 70 24.43 -17.01 -6.40
C ARG A 70 25.62 -17.70 -7.05
N GLY A 71 26.63 -18.05 -6.25
CA GLY A 71 27.76 -18.85 -6.76
C GLY A 71 27.35 -20.27 -7.10
N MET A 72 27.68 -20.71 -8.29
CA MET A 72 27.45 -22.09 -8.76
C MET A 72 28.78 -22.89 -8.71
N PRO A 73 28.79 -24.09 -8.10
CA PRO A 73 30.01 -24.91 -8.11
C PRO A 73 30.45 -25.23 -9.55
N ASN A 74 31.63 -24.74 -9.92
CA ASN A 74 32.26 -24.91 -11.24
C ASN A 74 31.65 -24.14 -12.43
N GLU A 75 30.61 -23.30 -12.23
CA GLU A 75 29.90 -22.63 -13.34
C GLU A 75 29.88 -21.09 -13.23
N GLY A 76 30.53 -20.50 -12.21
CA GLY A 76 30.57 -19.05 -12.04
C GLY A 76 29.44 -18.55 -11.17
N PHE A 77 28.84 -17.39 -11.52
CA PHE A 77 27.73 -16.78 -10.81
C PHE A 77 26.47 -16.76 -11.65
N GLU A 78 25.35 -17.09 -11.02
CA GLU A 78 24.01 -16.95 -11.58
C GLU A 78 23.32 -15.74 -10.93
N THR A 79 22.67 -14.91 -11.74
CA THR A 79 21.81 -13.84 -11.23
C THR A 79 20.44 -14.42 -10.89
N CYS A 80 20.07 -14.29 -9.63
CA CYS A 80 18.77 -14.72 -9.11
C CYS A 80 17.92 -13.49 -8.80
N THR A 81 16.62 -13.59 -9.02
CA THR A 81 15.63 -12.56 -8.65
C THR A 81 14.63 -13.17 -7.69
N GLU A 82 14.39 -12.50 -6.58
CA GLU A 82 13.41 -12.87 -5.57
C GLU A 82 12.42 -11.74 -5.38
N MET A 83 11.13 -12.03 -5.53
CA MET A 83 10.08 -11.05 -5.31
C MET A 83 9.95 -10.76 -3.81
N VAL A 84 10.16 -9.49 -3.43
CA VAL A 84 10.08 -9.00 -2.04
C VAL A 84 8.69 -8.48 -1.72
N PHE A 85 8.06 -7.81 -2.68
CA PHE A 85 6.73 -7.26 -2.54
C PHE A 85 5.99 -7.26 -3.86
N LYS A 86 4.71 -7.59 -3.82
CA LYS A 86 3.76 -7.38 -4.91
C LYS A 86 2.42 -6.99 -4.33
N GLY A 87 1.91 -5.83 -4.76
CA GLY A 87 0.66 -5.36 -4.20
C GLY A 87 0.30 -3.95 -4.62
N ILE A 88 -0.46 -3.30 -3.76
CA ILE A 88 -0.97 -1.95 -3.99
C ILE A 88 -0.37 -1.01 -2.95
N VAL A 89 0.15 0.12 -3.40
CA VAL A 89 0.46 1.26 -2.54
C VAL A 89 -0.66 2.28 -2.70
N LEU A 90 -1.28 2.64 -1.57
CA LEU A 90 -2.39 3.57 -1.48
C LEU A 90 -2.00 4.74 -0.60
N ARG A 91 -2.22 5.97 -1.08
CA ARG A 91 -2.00 7.21 -0.33
C ARG A 91 -3.32 7.96 -0.20
N CYS A 92 -3.61 8.46 0.99
CA CYS A 92 -4.82 9.23 1.26
C CYS A 92 -4.48 10.52 2.01
N GLU A 93 -5.09 11.63 1.64
CA GLU A 93 -5.01 12.84 2.45
C GLU A 93 -5.77 12.66 3.76
N THR A 94 -5.14 13.09 4.85
CA THR A 94 -5.73 13.13 6.18
C THR A 94 -6.11 14.57 6.53
N ARG A 95 -7.10 14.74 7.39
CA ARG A 95 -7.52 16.07 7.87
C ARG A 95 -6.65 16.62 9.00
N ILE A 96 -5.89 15.75 9.63
CA ILE A 96 -4.96 16.11 10.69
C ILE A 96 -3.53 15.86 10.18
N GLN A 97 -2.59 16.60 10.74
CA GLN A 97 -1.18 16.47 10.41
C GLN A 97 -0.48 15.59 11.44
N ALA A 98 0.35 14.68 10.94
CA ALA A 98 1.29 13.95 11.77
C ALA A 98 2.31 14.92 12.38
N PRO A 99 2.63 14.79 13.67
CA PRO A 99 3.65 15.63 14.31
C PRO A 99 5.04 15.34 13.74
N SER A 100 5.33 14.09 13.41
CA SER A 100 6.52 13.62 12.71
C SER A 100 6.16 12.50 11.74
N ALA A 101 7.14 11.95 11.01
CA ALA A 101 6.92 10.75 10.21
C ALA A 101 6.83 9.52 11.12
N ILE A 102 5.73 8.79 11.03
CA ILE A 102 5.47 7.55 11.77
C ILE A 102 5.41 6.41 10.78
N ASN A 103 6.32 5.45 10.91
CA ASN A 103 6.36 4.24 10.10
C ASN A 103 5.92 3.04 10.94
N VAL A 104 5.09 2.21 10.35
CA VAL A 104 4.70 0.91 10.91
C VAL A 104 4.78 -0.12 9.81
N HIS A 105 5.51 -1.18 10.01
CA HIS A 105 5.65 -2.27 9.05
C HIS A 105 5.42 -3.62 9.71
N ALA A 106 4.99 -4.59 8.92
CA ALA A 106 4.79 -5.95 9.38
C ALA A 106 6.12 -6.50 9.93
N ARG A 107 6.07 -7.11 11.10
CA ARG A 107 7.26 -7.67 11.75
C ARG A 107 7.77 -8.88 10.96
N SER A 108 9.06 -8.93 10.75
CA SER A 108 9.79 -10.08 10.22
C SER A 108 10.87 -10.51 11.22
N ASP A 109 11.48 -11.65 11.00
CA ASP A 109 12.56 -12.18 11.86
C ASP A 109 13.79 -11.25 11.90
N ILE A 110 13.93 -10.39 10.89
CA ILE A 110 15.03 -9.42 10.77
C ILE A 110 14.61 -7.99 11.13
N SER A 111 13.36 -7.77 11.56
CA SER A 111 12.89 -6.44 11.92
C SER A 111 13.67 -5.90 13.11
N PRO A 112 14.12 -4.64 13.05
CA PRO A 112 14.78 -4.00 14.19
C PRO A 112 13.82 -3.90 15.39
N TRP A 113 14.38 -3.68 16.56
CA TRP A 113 13.60 -3.34 17.74
C TRP A 113 12.83 -2.04 17.48
N GLY A 114 11.51 -2.11 17.61
CA GLY A 114 10.63 -0.96 17.43
C GLY A 114 10.12 -0.42 18.77
N ILE A 115 9.39 0.68 18.70
CA ILE A 115 8.63 1.22 19.83
C ILE A 115 7.60 0.17 20.26
N LEU A 116 7.49 -0.08 21.58
CA LEU A 116 6.49 -0.98 22.13
C LEU A 116 5.27 -0.19 22.58
N THR A 117 4.10 -0.78 22.35
CA THR A 117 2.82 -0.24 22.81
C THR A 117 2.31 -1.04 24.03
N ASP A 118 1.16 -0.66 24.57
CA ASP A 118 0.48 -1.45 25.60
C ASP A 118 -0.31 -2.64 25.00
N ASN A 119 -0.22 -2.86 23.68
CA ASN A 119 -0.92 -3.90 22.95
C ASN A 119 0.06 -4.97 22.43
N GLU A 120 0.29 -6.00 23.23
CA GLU A 120 1.20 -7.10 22.87
C GLU A 120 0.80 -7.81 21.56
N ALA A 121 -0.48 -7.87 21.21
CA ALA A 121 -0.93 -8.50 19.98
C ALA A 121 -0.53 -7.67 18.76
N PHE A 122 -0.61 -6.35 18.87
CA PHE A 122 -0.15 -5.41 17.87
C PHE A 122 1.37 -5.46 17.71
N ASP A 123 2.12 -5.42 18.84
CA ASP A 123 3.59 -5.43 18.85
C ASP A 123 4.18 -6.74 18.30
N ARG A 124 3.44 -7.85 18.38
CA ARG A 124 3.86 -9.11 17.73
C ARG A 124 3.74 -9.09 16.21
N ARG A 125 2.84 -8.26 15.68
CA ARG A 125 2.58 -8.18 14.23
C ARG A 125 3.35 -7.06 13.56
N PHE A 126 3.57 -5.96 14.27
CA PHE A 126 4.10 -4.74 13.70
C PHE A 126 5.34 -4.26 14.44
N CYS A 127 6.21 -3.61 13.70
CA CYS A 127 7.34 -2.85 14.19
C CYS A 127 7.06 -1.37 13.93
N ILE A 128 7.29 -0.53 14.95
CA ILE A 128 6.94 0.89 14.93
C ILE A 128 8.21 1.71 14.99
N ALA A 129 8.34 2.72 14.13
CA ALA A 129 9.41 3.70 14.15
C ALA A 129 8.86 5.12 14.03
N ALA A 130 9.28 6.00 14.94
CA ALA A 130 8.99 7.43 14.91
C ALA A 130 10.12 8.19 15.61
N GLU A 131 10.38 9.43 15.23
CA GLU A 131 11.34 10.30 15.89
C GLU A 131 10.72 11.70 16.05
N PRO A 132 10.42 12.13 17.29
CA PRO A 132 10.61 11.41 18.58
C PRO A 132 9.62 10.26 18.76
N GLU A 133 9.99 9.23 19.57
CA GLU A 133 9.15 8.05 19.85
C GLU A 133 7.75 8.40 20.38
N ALA A 134 7.66 9.48 21.16
CA ALA A 134 6.37 9.94 21.72
C ALA A 134 5.33 10.25 20.64
N ASP A 135 5.75 10.62 19.44
CA ASP A 135 4.83 10.94 18.34
C ASP A 135 4.09 9.72 17.81
N ALA A 136 4.66 8.51 17.96
CA ALA A 136 3.98 7.28 17.59
C ALA A 136 2.64 7.13 18.34
N PHE A 137 2.59 7.49 19.62
CA PHE A 137 1.39 7.38 20.46
C PHE A 137 0.32 8.42 20.14
N TYR A 138 0.66 9.45 19.36
CA TYR A 138 -0.33 10.38 18.83
C TYR A 138 -1.28 9.68 17.83
N LEU A 139 -0.77 8.75 17.05
CA LEU A 139 -1.54 7.96 16.07
C LEU A 139 -2.02 6.64 16.68
N LEU A 140 -1.12 5.91 17.36
CA LEU A 140 -1.35 4.53 17.81
C LEU A 140 -2.18 4.48 19.09
N THR A 141 -3.38 5.04 19.02
CA THR A 141 -4.37 4.86 20.07
C THR A 141 -4.88 3.41 20.08
N PRO A 142 -5.40 2.89 21.22
CA PRO A 142 -6.01 1.57 21.27
C PRO A 142 -7.07 1.33 20.17
N GLN A 143 -7.88 2.35 19.89
CA GLN A 143 -8.91 2.31 18.86
C GLN A 143 -8.31 2.19 17.44
N PHE A 144 -7.21 2.90 17.17
CA PHE A 144 -6.55 2.83 15.88
C PHE A 144 -5.84 1.49 15.66
N MET A 145 -5.20 0.94 16.70
CA MET A 145 -4.60 -0.40 16.65
C MET A 145 -5.65 -1.50 16.41
N GLU A 146 -6.80 -1.39 17.08
CA GLU A 146 -7.93 -2.30 16.85
C GLU A 146 -8.48 -2.16 15.42
N PHE A 147 -8.65 -0.93 14.94
CA PHE A 147 -9.04 -0.65 13.56
C PHE A 147 -8.11 -1.32 12.55
N LEU A 148 -6.79 -1.20 12.70
CA LEU A 148 -5.82 -1.83 11.78
C LEU A 148 -5.95 -3.35 11.74
N THR A 149 -6.23 -3.97 12.88
CA THR A 149 -6.45 -5.43 12.96
C THR A 149 -7.72 -5.82 12.20
N GLN A 150 -8.83 -5.08 12.40
CA GLN A 150 -10.09 -5.31 11.71
C GLN A 150 -10.03 -4.96 10.22
N PHE A 151 -9.25 -3.93 9.86
CA PHE A 151 -9.04 -3.52 8.48
C PHE A 151 -8.44 -4.66 7.66
N GLU A 152 -7.39 -5.31 8.17
CA GLU A 152 -6.76 -6.44 7.48
C GLU A 152 -7.71 -7.64 7.31
N GLU A 153 -8.60 -7.89 8.28
CA GLU A 153 -9.64 -8.94 8.17
C GLU A 153 -10.72 -8.60 7.14
N SER A 154 -10.88 -7.32 6.82
CA SER A 154 -11.95 -6.81 5.94
C SER A 154 -11.52 -6.63 4.49
N ILE A 155 -10.22 -6.78 4.19
CA ILE A 155 -9.67 -6.61 2.84
C ILE A 155 -9.13 -7.91 2.28
N GLU A 156 -9.13 -8.03 0.96
CA GLU A 156 -8.43 -9.12 0.27
C GLU A 156 -6.94 -8.76 0.15
N GLY A 157 -6.12 -9.16 1.12
CA GLY A 157 -4.69 -8.89 1.13
C GLY A 157 -4.11 -8.89 2.53
N LYS A 158 -2.83 -8.57 2.62
CA LYS A 158 -2.09 -8.46 3.86
C LYS A 158 -1.52 -7.05 3.99
N LEU A 159 -1.66 -6.43 5.14
CA LEU A 159 -1.04 -5.14 5.42
C LEU A 159 0.45 -5.34 5.65
N SER A 160 1.28 -4.91 4.69
CA SER A 160 2.74 -4.92 4.82
C SER A 160 3.24 -3.76 5.69
N GLY A 161 2.50 -2.66 5.71
CA GLY A 161 2.80 -1.55 6.58
C GLY A 161 2.11 -0.27 6.15
N PHE A 162 2.33 0.79 6.95
CA PHE A 162 1.87 2.13 6.62
C PHE A 162 2.85 3.20 7.11
N ARG A 163 2.75 4.39 6.51
CA ARG A 163 3.44 5.59 6.91
C ARG A 163 2.44 6.73 7.03
N TRP A 164 2.50 7.47 8.13
CA TRP A 164 1.80 8.74 8.24
C TRP A 164 2.82 9.86 8.35
N GLU A 165 2.79 10.76 7.39
CA GLU A 165 3.69 11.91 7.33
C GLU A 165 2.93 13.13 6.87
N ARG A 166 3.05 14.22 7.64
CA ARG A 166 2.26 15.43 7.42
C ARG A 166 0.77 15.10 7.38
N ASP A 167 0.10 15.44 6.29
CA ASP A 167 -1.32 15.19 6.05
C ASP A 167 -1.56 14.07 5.02
N VAL A 168 -0.62 13.12 4.91
CA VAL A 168 -0.74 11.95 4.01
C VAL A 168 -0.53 10.67 4.78
N PHE A 169 -1.52 9.81 4.72
CA PHE A 169 -1.45 8.43 5.18
C PHE A 169 -1.19 7.52 3.98
N THR A 170 -0.11 6.77 4.01
CA THR A 170 0.29 5.84 2.96
C THR A 170 0.30 4.44 3.50
N LEU A 171 -0.31 3.49 2.80
CA LEU A 171 -0.26 2.08 3.17
C LEU A 171 0.16 1.21 2.00
N ALA A 172 0.80 0.08 2.32
CA ALA A 172 1.21 -0.95 1.39
C ALA A 172 0.47 -2.25 1.71
N LEU A 173 -0.27 -2.75 0.71
CA LEU A 173 -1.08 -3.96 0.79
C LEU A 173 -0.48 -5.00 -0.15
N GLU A 174 0.00 -6.11 0.41
CA GLU A 174 0.41 -7.28 -0.35
C GLU A 174 -0.84 -8.02 -0.83
N THR A 175 -0.98 -8.19 -2.15
CA THR A 175 -2.16 -8.79 -2.76
C THR A 175 -1.85 -9.39 -4.14
N ASP A 176 -2.56 -10.44 -4.51
CA ASP A 176 -2.46 -11.07 -5.82
C ASP A 176 -3.29 -10.38 -6.90
N TYR A 177 -4.23 -9.52 -6.52
CA TYR A 177 -4.99 -8.69 -7.45
C TYR A 177 -4.38 -7.28 -7.51
N GLY A 178 -4.56 -6.63 -8.66
CA GLY A 178 -4.06 -5.26 -8.86
C GLY A 178 -5.19 -4.23 -8.85
N PHE A 179 -4.85 -2.99 -8.50
CA PHE A 179 -5.70 -1.83 -8.72
C PHE A 179 -5.76 -1.51 -10.22
N ALA A 180 -6.96 -1.20 -10.73
CA ALA A 180 -7.20 -0.87 -12.14
C ALA A 180 -6.55 -1.89 -13.11
N ALA A 181 -6.62 -3.17 -12.77
CA ALA A 181 -5.97 -4.27 -13.47
C ALA A 181 -6.96 -5.38 -13.83
N VAL A 182 -6.60 -6.17 -14.81
CA VAL A 182 -7.27 -7.42 -15.16
C VAL A 182 -6.53 -8.56 -14.47
N ALA A 183 -7.25 -9.44 -13.78
CA ALA A 183 -6.63 -10.55 -13.09
C ALA A 183 -5.90 -11.50 -14.07
N SER A 184 -4.74 -12.01 -13.67
CA SER A 184 -3.83 -12.78 -14.53
C SER A 184 -4.41 -14.09 -15.09
N HIS A 185 -5.44 -14.65 -14.45
CA HIS A 185 -6.11 -15.87 -14.88
C HIS A 185 -7.23 -15.64 -15.90
N VAL A 186 -7.53 -14.38 -16.25
CA VAL A 186 -8.60 -14.04 -17.19
C VAL A 186 -8.11 -14.25 -18.63
N ASP A 187 -8.91 -14.94 -19.44
CA ASP A 187 -8.64 -15.06 -20.87
C ASP A 187 -8.82 -13.70 -21.57
N LEU A 188 -7.72 -13.14 -22.07
CA LEU A 188 -7.71 -11.85 -22.73
C LEU A 188 -8.46 -11.83 -24.06
N SER A 189 -8.83 -12.98 -24.62
CA SER A 189 -9.67 -13.09 -25.81
C SER A 189 -11.16 -12.91 -25.48
N ASP A 190 -11.57 -13.14 -24.22
CA ASP A 190 -12.94 -12.90 -23.72
C ASP A 190 -13.08 -11.46 -23.21
N LEU A 191 -13.57 -10.58 -24.07
CA LEU A 191 -13.70 -9.15 -23.76
C LEU A 191 -14.66 -8.86 -22.60
N ASP A 192 -15.68 -9.68 -22.40
CA ASP A 192 -16.64 -9.47 -21.31
C ASP A 192 -16.05 -9.94 -19.96
N ALA A 193 -15.27 -11.01 -19.97
CA ALA A 193 -14.50 -11.42 -18.80
C ALA A 193 -13.44 -10.38 -18.41
N VAL A 194 -12.72 -9.82 -19.40
CA VAL A 194 -11.73 -8.75 -19.20
C VAL A 194 -12.39 -7.50 -18.58
N ARG A 195 -13.52 -7.04 -19.13
CA ARG A 195 -14.26 -5.88 -18.59
C ARG A 195 -14.75 -6.12 -17.16
N SER A 196 -15.32 -7.30 -16.92
CA SER A 196 -15.85 -7.68 -15.61
C SER A 196 -14.74 -7.75 -14.55
N SER A 197 -13.59 -8.31 -14.91
CA SER A 197 -12.41 -8.36 -14.03
C SER A 197 -11.90 -6.97 -13.68
N TYR A 198 -11.79 -6.09 -14.66
CA TYR A 198 -11.37 -4.70 -14.44
C TYR A 198 -12.33 -3.94 -13.52
N ILE A 199 -13.65 -4.01 -13.77
CA ILE A 199 -14.65 -3.38 -12.90
C ILE A 199 -14.54 -3.90 -11.47
N ARG A 200 -14.34 -5.20 -11.29
CA ARG A 200 -14.17 -5.80 -9.97
C ARG A 200 -12.95 -5.26 -9.24
N SER A 201 -11.83 -5.04 -9.94
CA SER A 201 -10.64 -4.44 -9.33
C SER A 201 -10.86 -3.00 -8.85
N LEU A 202 -11.68 -2.20 -9.57
CA LEU A 202 -12.09 -0.87 -9.12
C LEU A 202 -13.03 -0.94 -7.91
N GLN A 203 -13.96 -1.89 -7.88
CA GLN A 203 -14.87 -2.09 -6.76
C GLN A 203 -14.12 -2.49 -5.49
N ALA A 204 -13.18 -3.44 -5.58
CA ALA A 204 -12.34 -3.85 -4.45
C ALA A 204 -11.54 -2.68 -3.87
N MET A 205 -11.00 -1.79 -4.73
CA MET A 205 -10.34 -0.58 -4.26
C MET A 205 -11.32 0.39 -3.59
N GLY A 206 -12.52 0.56 -4.13
CA GLY A 206 -13.57 1.37 -3.52
C GLY A 206 -13.94 0.87 -2.11
N GLU A 207 -14.11 -0.44 -1.95
CA GLU A 207 -14.38 -1.08 -0.67
C GLU A 207 -13.22 -0.90 0.32
N THR A 208 -11.98 -1.05 -0.14
CA THR A 208 -10.77 -0.80 0.67
C THR A 208 -10.73 0.65 1.16
N LEU A 209 -10.99 1.62 0.27
CA LEU A 209 -11.08 3.04 0.63
C LEU A 209 -12.23 3.30 1.60
N ASP A 210 -13.39 2.67 1.40
CA ASP A 210 -14.53 2.82 2.30
C ASP A 210 -14.19 2.40 3.73
N VAL A 211 -13.59 1.22 3.91
CA VAL A 211 -13.16 0.72 5.22
C VAL A 211 -12.10 1.64 5.83
N LEU A 212 -11.12 2.09 5.04
CA LEU A 212 -10.09 3.01 5.53
C LEU A 212 -10.67 4.35 5.99
N LEU A 213 -11.59 4.93 5.21
CA LEU A 213 -12.20 6.22 5.49
C LEU A 213 -13.26 6.19 6.61
N GLU A 214 -13.64 5.01 7.09
CA GLU A 214 -14.47 4.87 8.28
C GLU A 214 -13.71 5.24 9.55
N ASN A 215 -12.38 5.26 9.52
CA ASN A 215 -11.57 5.75 10.63
C ASN A 215 -11.74 7.27 10.83
N ILE A 216 -12.59 7.63 11.80
CA ILE A 216 -12.98 9.01 12.10
C ILE A 216 -11.78 9.85 12.54
N ALA A 217 -10.81 9.25 13.23
CA ALA A 217 -9.69 9.99 13.80
C ALA A 217 -8.79 10.64 12.72
N LEU A 218 -8.60 9.98 11.58
CA LEU A 218 -7.73 10.46 10.52
C LEU A 218 -8.46 11.23 9.40
N PHE A 219 -9.69 10.80 9.06
CA PHE A 219 -10.35 11.25 7.83
C PHE A 219 -11.64 12.05 8.04
N LYS A 220 -12.26 11.97 9.23
CA LYS A 220 -13.47 12.71 9.56
C LYS A 220 -13.17 13.74 10.66
N GLY A 221 -13.39 14.99 10.38
CA GLY A 221 -13.41 16.09 11.33
C GLY A 221 -14.84 16.55 11.56
#